data_38caa22794d804b78cc755deed6b1d2c
#
_entry.id   38caa22794d804b78cc755deed6b1d2c
#
_cell.length_a   1.000
_cell.length_b   1.000
_cell.length_c   1.000
_cell.angle_alpha   90.00
_cell.angle_beta   90.00
_cell.angle_gamma   90.00
#
_symmetry.space_group_name_H-M   'P 1'
#
loop_
_entity.id
_entity.type
_entity.pdbx_description
1 polymer ?
#
loop_
_entity_poly.entity_id
_entity_poly.type
_entity_poly.pdbx_seq_one_letter_code
_entity_poly.pdbx_strand_id
1 'polypeptide(L)'
;TQDEDIRFNQLTKDGHERVRYVKTCASCEKELKAEDIVRGFQYEKDKYVIVTDEDIEKIKTEKDRSIQILQFSDLAEITPVYFEKSYLLRSQSGGEKAFELLRQAMWDEKKVAIGRTVMGSKESLVALIPTEEGILLETLYFAEEVKELPAQSAGPKAEKAELAVAKQLIESMAKSFDPTQY
;
A
#
# COMPACT_ATOMS: atom_id res chain seq x y z
N THR A 1 8.16 7.07 3.68
CA THR A 1 7.45 7.90 4.65
C THR A 1 7.88 7.50 6.04
N GLN A 2 8.35 8.44 6.85
CA GLN A 2 8.59 8.21 8.28
C GLN A 2 7.24 8.35 8.99
N ASP A 3 6.89 7.32 9.75
CA ASP A 3 5.72 7.32 10.62
C ASP A 3 6.12 8.09 11.89
N GLU A 4 5.67 9.33 12.01
CA GLU A 4 5.96 10.19 13.16
C GLU A 4 5.03 9.93 14.36
N ASP A 5 4.33 8.81 14.36
CA ASP A 5 3.44 8.44 15.45
C ASP A 5 4.21 8.31 16.78
N ILE A 6 3.77 9.04 17.77
CA ILE A 6 4.31 8.95 19.12
C ILE A 6 3.97 7.58 19.69
N ARG A 7 5.00 6.75 19.88
CA ARG A 7 4.84 5.40 20.43
C ARG A 7 4.92 5.42 21.95
N PHE A 8 3.81 5.06 22.60
CA PHE A 8 3.75 4.90 24.04
C PHE A 8 4.07 3.47 24.47
N ASN A 9 4.89 3.32 25.52
CA ASN A 9 5.08 2.04 26.18
C ASN A 9 3.98 1.84 27.23
N GLN A 10 3.48 0.61 27.33
CA GLN A 10 2.54 0.27 28.40
C GLN A 10 3.33 -0.02 29.67
N LEU A 11 2.92 0.63 30.74
CA LEU A 11 3.52 0.54 32.08
C LEU A 11 2.47 0.09 33.10
N THR A 12 2.93 -0.55 34.18
CA THR A 12 2.07 -0.85 35.32
C THR A 12 1.64 0.42 36.03
N LYS A 13 0.43 0.46 36.59
CA LYS A 13 -0.13 1.66 37.22
C LYS A 13 0.66 2.09 38.47
N ASP A 14 1.11 1.13 39.27
CA ASP A 14 1.67 1.41 40.60
C ASP A 14 3.19 1.54 40.59
N GLY A 15 3.90 0.80 39.72
CA GLY A 15 5.36 0.82 39.68
C GLY A 15 5.97 1.45 38.44
N HIS A 16 5.15 1.80 37.46
CA HIS A 16 5.58 2.28 36.11
C HIS A 16 6.58 1.36 35.44
N GLU A 17 6.49 0.05 35.75
CA GLU A 17 7.32 -0.97 35.14
C GLU A 17 6.77 -1.39 33.77
N ARG A 18 7.66 -1.79 32.89
CA ARG A 18 7.30 -2.15 31.52
C ARG A 18 6.48 -3.44 31.47
N VAL A 19 5.29 -3.40 30.84
CA VAL A 19 4.43 -4.55 30.64
C VAL A 19 5.06 -5.47 29.55
N ARG A 20 5.07 -6.77 29.83
CA ARG A 20 5.45 -7.82 28.85
C ARG A 20 4.24 -8.62 28.45
N TYR A 21 4.18 -8.98 27.18
CA TYR A 21 3.15 -9.87 26.65
C TYR A 21 3.68 -11.29 26.61
N VAL A 22 2.94 -12.20 27.20
CA VAL A 22 3.23 -13.63 27.17
C VAL A 22 2.11 -14.33 26.40
N LYS A 23 2.48 -15.20 25.46
CA LYS A 23 1.51 -16.00 24.72
C LYS A 23 1.17 -17.25 25.53
N THR A 24 -0.11 -17.48 25.78
CA THR A 24 -0.60 -18.64 26.52
C THR A 24 -1.58 -19.45 25.70
N CYS A 25 -1.65 -20.76 25.95
CA CYS A 25 -2.67 -21.61 25.35
C CYS A 25 -4.02 -21.36 26.01
N ALA A 26 -5.05 -21.09 25.21
CA ALA A 26 -6.38 -20.78 25.72
C ALA A 26 -7.06 -21.92 26.49
N SER A 27 -6.68 -23.17 26.24
CA SER A 27 -7.30 -24.35 26.87
C SER A 27 -6.58 -24.83 28.13
N CYS A 28 -5.25 -24.65 28.22
CA CYS A 28 -4.45 -25.17 29.35
C CYS A 28 -3.63 -24.08 30.06
N GLU A 29 -3.77 -22.82 29.65
CA GLU A 29 -3.08 -21.64 30.21
C GLU A 29 -1.54 -21.74 30.24
N LYS A 30 -0.96 -22.77 29.60
CA LYS A 30 0.49 -22.96 29.53
C LYS A 30 1.11 -21.83 28.70
N GLU A 31 2.20 -21.28 29.19
CA GLU A 31 3.04 -20.33 28.45
C GLU A 31 3.65 -21.02 27.23
N LEU A 32 3.54 -20.38 26.06
CA LEU A 32 4.01 -20.88 24.78
C LEU A 32 5.23 -20.11 24.30
N LYS A 33 6.25 -20.82 23.90
CA LYS A 33 7.39 -20.26 23.17
C LYS A 33 7.07 -20.15 21.68
N ALA A 34 7.88 -19.41 20.93
CA ALA A 34 7.68 -19.24 19.49
C ALA A 34 7.70 -20.59 18.73
N GLU A 35 8.51 -21.54 19.20
CA GLU A 35 8.64 -22.90 18.64
C GLU A 35 7.42 -23.78 18.86
N ASP A 36 6.59 -23.47 19.87
CA ASP A 36 5.35 -24.20 20.19
C ASP A 36 4.15 -23.70 19.38
N ILE A 37 4.33 -22.65 18.55
CA ILE A 37 3.24 -21.98 17.85
C ILE A 37 3.34 -22.28 16.36
N VAL A 38 2.28 -22.85 15.80
CA VAL A 38 2.14 -23.10 14.37
C VAL A 38 1.11 -22.16 13.76
N ARG A 39 1.16 -21.94 12.45
CA ARG A 39 0.16 -21.16 11.70
C ARG A 39 -0.95 -22.06 11.26
N GLY A 40 -2.20 -21.66 11.50
CA GLY A 40 -3.38 -22.37 11.03
C GLY A 40 -4.26 -21.46 10.19
N PHE A 41 -4.68 -21.94 9.02
CA PHE A 41 -5.72 -21.30 8.22
C PHE A 41 -7.07 -21.88 8.59
N GLN A 42 -7.98 -21.05 9.11
CA GLN A 42 -9.32 -21.47 9.46
C GLN A 42 -10.19 -21.51 8.20
N TYR A 43 -10.69 -22.69 7.83
CA TYR A 43 -11.56 -22.88 6.67
C TYR A 43 -13.02 -23.16 7.05
N GLU A 44 -13.26 -23.56 8.29
CA GLU A 44 -14.59 -23.75 8.89
C GLU A 44 -14.51 -23.41 10.38
N LYS A 45 -15.62 -23.17 11.03
CA LYS A 45 -15.64 -22.88 12.46
C LYS A 45 -14.89 -23.97 13.25
N ASP A 46 -13.88 -23.56 14.00
CA ASP A 46 -13.01 -24.41 14.83
C ASP A 46 -12.22 -25.50 14.09
N LYS A 47 -12.12 -25.41 12.74
CA LYS A 47 -11.30 -26.30 11.91
C LYS A 47 -10.19 -25.53 11.22
N TYR A 48 -8.98 -26.02 11.37
CA TYR A 48 -7.76 -25.38 10.86
C TYR A 48 -6.95 -26.34 10.01
N VAL A 49 -6.40 -25.83 8.92
CA VAL A 49 -5.29 -26.46 8.20
C VAL A 49 -4.01 -25.85 8.73
N ILE A 50 -3.09 -26.71 9.20
CA ILE A 50 -1.77 -26.26 9.65
C ILE A 50 -0.95 -25.93 8.41
N VAL A 51 -0.37 -24.73 8.40
CA VAL A 51 0.52 -24.26 7.34
C VAL A 51 1.93 -24.14 7.93
N THR A 52 2.84 -24.96 7.44
CA THR A 52 4.24 -24.94 7.87
C THR A 52 5.03 -23.87 7.13
N ASP A 53 6.18 -23.47 7.68
CA ASP A 53 7.09 -22.56 6.98
C ASP A 53 7.62 -23.20 5.68
N GLU A 54 7.75 -24.52 5.63
CA GLU A 54 8.13 -25.26 4.42
C GLU A 54 7.04 -25.18 3.32
N ASP A 55 5.76 -25.21 3.70
CA ASP A 55 4.66 -25.05 2.75
C ASP A 55 4.65 -23.64 2.17
N ILE A 56 4.92 -22.64 3.01
CA ILE A 56 5.07 -21.26 2.55
C ILE A 56 6.29 -21.10 1.64
N GLU A 57 7.41 -21.74 1.94
CA GLU A 57 8.61 -21.71 1.09
C GLU A 57 8.36 -22.38 -0.28
N LYS A 58 7.58 -23.46 -0.34
CA LYS A 58 7.20 -24.12 -1.61
C LYS A 58 6.30 -23.26 -2.49
N ILE A 59 5.47 -22.42 -1.88
CA ILE A 59 4.57 -21.51 -2.58
C ILE A 59 5.28 -20.19 -2.94
N LYS A 60 6.38 -19.87 -2.26
CA LYS A 60 7.21 -18.74 -2.65
C LYS A 60 7.75 -19.04 -4.05
N THR A 61 7.07 -18.47 -5.06
CA THR A 61 7.71 -18.23 -6.35
C THR A 61 9.11 -17.72 -6.10
N GLU A 62 10.09 -18.24 -6.85
CA GLU A 62 11.47 -17.72 -6.79
C GLU A 62 11.37 -16.21 -6.66
N LYS A 63 12.05 -15.66 -5.65
CA LYS A 63 12.02 -14.21 -5.39
C LYS A 63 12.65 -13.51 -6.58
N ASP A 64 11.92 -13.47 -7.66
CA ASP A 64 12.27 -12.63 -8.77
C ASP A 64 12.10 -11.20 -8.27
N ARG A 65 13.26 -10.57 -7.97
CA ARG A 65 13.31 -9.17 -7.54
C ARG A 65 13.06 -8.21 -8.69
N SER A 66 12.60 -8.74 -9.81
CA SER A 66 12.26 -7.94 -10.98
C SER A 66 10.85 -7.37 -10.86
N ILE A 67 10.64 -6.28 -11.55
CA ILE A 67 9.31 -5.71 -11.76
C ILE A 67 8.91 -6.08 -13.19
N GLN A 68 7.90 -6.92 -13.34
CA GLN A 68 7.36 -7.26 -14.64
C GLN A 68 6.38 -6.17 -15.08
N ILE A 69 6.77 -5.37 -16.06
CA ILE A 69 5.87 -4.37 -16.66
C ILE A 69 4.85 -5.08 -17.56
N LEU A 70 3.57 -4.79 -17.34
CA LEU A 70 2.44 -5.37 -18.06
C LEU A 70 1.89 -4.42 -19.13
N GLN A 71 1.80 -3.12 -18.81
CA GLN A 71 1.26 -2.10 -19.68
C GLN A 71 1.70 -0.70 -19.27
N PHE A 72 1.42 0.27 -20.14
CA PHE A 72 1.54 1.70 -19.83
C PHE A 72 0.15 2.35 -19.90
N SER A 73 -0.12 3.29 -19.01
CA SER A 73 -1.41 4.00 -18.87
C SER A 73 -1.19 5.46 -18.54
N ASP A 74 -2.25 6.26 -18.61
CA ASP A 74 -2.22 7.62 -18.06
C ASP A 74 -2.39 7.57 -16.54
N LEU A 75 -1.64 8.39 -15.80
CA LEU A 75 -1.77 8.45 -14.34
C LEU A 75 -3.19 8.79 -13.89
N ALA A 76 -3.88 9.63 -14.66
CA ALA A 76 -5.25 10.05 -14.36
C ALA A 76 -6.29 8.92 -14.47
N GLU A 77 -5.96 7.80 -15.15
CA GLU A 77 -6.83 6.63 -15.24
C GLU A 77 -6.80 5.78 -13.96
N ILE A 78 -5.78 5.97 -13.12
CA ILE A 78 -5.67 5.25 -11.85
C ILE A 78 -6.42 6.04 -10.78
N THR A 79 -7.59 5.55 -10.39
CA THR A 79 -8.36 6.17 -9.32
C THR A 79 -7.58 6.16 -8.01
N PRO A 80 -7.50 7.27 -7.24
CA PRO A 80 -6.70 7.36 -6.03
C PRO A 80 -6.95 6.28 -4.97
N VAL A 81 -8.14 5.68 -4.95
CA VAL A 81 -8.51 4.59 -4.02
C VAL A 81 -7.65 3.33 -4.19
N TYR A 82 -7.00 3.17 -5.36
CA TYR A 82 -6.13 2.02 -5.60
C TYR A 82 -4.73 2.18 -5.02
N PHE A 83 -4.27 3.39 -4.70
CA PHE A 83 -2.92 3.60 -4.15
C PHE A 83 -2.84 3.17 -2.68
N GLU A 84 -1.81 2.40 -2.35
CA GLU A 84 -1.59 1.87 -0.99
C GLU A 84 -0.34 2.50 -0.33
N LYS A 85 0.84 2.29 -0.94
CA LYS A 85 2.13 2.75 -0.38
C LYS A 85 3.09 3.18 -1.46
N SER A 86 3.85 4.21 -1.15
CA SER A 86 4.85 4.82 -2.02
C SER A 86 6.27 4.38 -1.65
N TYR A 87 7.08 4.07 -2.66
CA TYR A 87 8.50 3.73 -2.55
C TYR A 87 9.30 4.47 -3.60
N LEU A 88 10.50 4.89 -3.26
CA LEU A 88 11.44 5.46 -4.22
C LEU A 88 12.30 4.34 -4.81
N LEU A 89 12.28 4.20 -6.13
CA LEU A 89 13.13 3.26 -6.84
C LEU A 89 14.52 3.85 -7.10
N ARG A 90 15.51 2.98 -7.02
CA ARG A 90 16.88 3.27 -7.46
C ARG A 90 17.36 2.18 -8.39
N SER A 91 18.16 2.54 -9.38
CA SER A 91 18.83 1.57 -10.24
C SER A 91 19.77 0.68 -9.41
N GLN A 92 19.88 -0.57 -9.79
CA GLN A 92 20.94 -1.43 -9.31
C GLN A 92 22.22 -1.15 -10.11
N SER A 93 23.39 -1.38 -9.52
CA SER A 93 24.68 -1.19 -10.20
C SER A 93 24.74 -1.95 -11.54
N GLY A 94 25.03 -1.23 -12.60
CA GLY A 94 25.03 -1.72 -13.99
C GLY A 94 23.68 -1.58 -14.71
N GLY A 95 22.61 -1.16 -14.03
CA GLY A 95 21.28 -0.94 -14.60
C GLY A 95 20.91 0.53 -14.82
N GLU A 96 21.83 1.46 -14.51
CA GLU A 96 21.55 2.90 -14.46
C GLU A 96 21.05 3.43 -15.81
N LYS A 97 21.70 3.01 -16.90
CA LYS A 97 21.33 3.45 -18.26
C LYS A 97 19.94 2.99 -18.66
N ALA A 98 19.58 1.74 -18.36
CA ALA A 98 18.28 1.19 -18.69
C ALA A 98 17.18 1.84 -17.83
N PHE A 99 17.46 2.06 -16.55
CA PHE A 99 16.56 2.74 -15.63
C PHE A 99 16.28 4.18 -16.09
N GLU A 100 17.31 4.94 -16.43
CA GLU A 100 17.16 6.33 -16.87
C GLU A 100 16.46 6.43 -18.22
N LEU A 101 16.77 5.53 -19.16
CA LEU A 101 16.06 5.46 -20.44
C LEU A 101 14.56 5.23 -20.25
N LEU A 102 14.19 4.27 -19.36
CA LEU A 102 12.78 4.00 -19.06
C LEU A 102 12.12 5.22 -18.39
N ARG A 103 12.79 5.84 -17.42
CA ARG A 103 12.28 7.03 -16.72
C ARG A 103 12.00 8.16 -17.71
N GLN A 104 12.97 8.51 -18.57
CA GLN A 104 12.81 9.57 -19.57
C GLN A 104 11.69 9.26 -20.56
N ALA A 105 11.65 8.05 -21.10
CA ALA A 105 10.60 7.67 -22.05
C ALA A 105 9.19 7.79 -21.45
N MET A 106 9.00 7.32 -20.21
CA MET A 106 7.74 7.48 -19.51
C MET A 106 7.39 8.94 -19.19
N TRP A 107 8.41 9.74 -18.87
CA TRP A 107 8.25 11.17 -18.58
C TRP A 107 7.82 11.95 -19.83
N ASP A 108 8.49 11.74 -20.95
CA ASP A 108 8.22 12.43 -22.22
C ASP A 108 6.83 12.06 -22.77
N GLU A 109 6.46 10.79 -22.67
CA GLU A 109 5.16 10.27 -23.11
C GLU A 109 4.05 10.54 -22.06
N LYS A 110 4.38 11.07 -20.88
CA LYS A 110 3.45 11.29 -19.75
C LYS A 110 2.72 10.02 -19.34
N LYS A 111 3.39 8.88 -19.42
CA LYS A 111 2.83 7.57 -19.07
C LYS A 111 3.43 7.03 -17.77
N VAL A 112 2.64 6.22 -17.10
CA VAL A 112 3.05 5.38 -15.98
C VAL A 112 3.06 3.93 -16.41
N ALA A 113 3.97 3.12 -15.86
CA ALA A 113 3.99 1.69 -16.13
C ALA A 113 3.23 0.95 -15.03
N ILE A 114 2.33 0.06 -15.42
CA ILE A 114 1.66 -0.87 -14.52
C ILE A 114 2.39 -2.21 -14.59
N GLY A 115 2.71 -2.77 -13.44
CA GLY A 115 3.46 -4.02 -13.37
C GLY A 115 3.12 -4.84 -12.15
N ARG A 116 3.81 -5.96 -12.02
CA ARG A 116 3.77 -6.83 -10.85
C ARG A 116 5.18 -7.07 -10.33
N THR A 117 5.28 -7.22 -9.03
CA THR A 117 6.51 -7.59 -8.36
C THR A 117 6.21 -8.35 -7.08
N VAL A 118 7.18 -9.11 -6.57
CA VAL A 118 7.06 -9.80 -5.29
C VAL A 118 7.72 -8.96 -4.21
N MET A 119 6.92 -8.42 -3.30
CA MET A 119 7.38 -7.67 -2.13
C MET A 119 7.23 -8.52 -0.87
N GLY A 120 8.35 -8.93 -0.29
CA GLY A 120 8.33 -9.90 0.82
C GLY A 120 7.91 -11.29 0.37
N SER A 121 6.69 -11.70 0.69
CA SER A 121 6.10 -12.99 0.29
C SER A 121 4.81 -12.83 -0.52
N LYS A 122 4.40 -11.60 -0.85
CA LYS A 122 3.15 -11.31 -1.54
C LYS A 122 3.46 -10.72 -2.92
N GLU A 123 2.78 -11.23 -3.96
CA GLU A 123 2.72 -10.56 -5.24
C GLU A 123 1.92 -9.26 -5.08
N SER A 124 2.46 -8.18 -5.58
CA SER A 124 1.88 -6.85 -5.50
C SER A 124 1.74 -6.25 -6.89
N LEU A 125 0.58 -5.66 -7.16
CA LEU A 125 0.38 -4.81 -8.31
C LEU A 125 1.06 -3.46 -8.03
N VAL A 126 1.76 -2.91 -9.01
CA VAL A 126 2.51 -1.67 -8.83
C VAL A 126 2.34 -0.73 -10.01
N ALA A 127 2.37 0.58 -9.72
CA ALA A 127 2.53 1.63 -10.71
C ALA A 127 3.91 2.27 -10.58
N LEU A 128 4.62 2.40 -11.70
CA LEU A 128 5.88 3.13 -11.79
C LEU A 128 5.59 4.51 -12.34
N ILE A 129 5.77 5.53 -11.54
CA ILE A 129 5.47 6.91 -11.87
C ILE A 129 6.80 7.66 -12.07
N PRO A 130 7.12 8.13 -13.27
CA PRO A 130 8.34 8.89 -13.49
C PRO A 130 8.24 10.26 -12.79
N THR A 131 9.36 10.70 -12.22
CA THR A 131 9.53 12.03 -11.64
C THR A 131 10.77 12.69 -12.25
N GLU A 132 11.02 13.95 -11.95
CA GLU A 132 12.23 14.65 -12.40
C GLU A 132 13.50 13.95 -11.91
N GLU A 133 13.49 13.43 -10.69
CA GLU A 133 14.68 12.90 -10.01
C GLU A 133 14.76 11.36 -10.01
N GLY A 134 13.70 10.65 -10.42
CA GLY A 134 13.69 9.20 -10.35
C GLY A 134 12.35 8.58 -10.75
N ILE A 135 12.10 7.38 -10.25
CA ILE A 135 10.82 6.67 -10.43
C ILE A 135 10.25 6.39 -9.05
N LEU A 136 9.01 6.81 -8.85
CA LEU A 136 8.21 6.45 -7.70
C LEU A 136 7.49 5.14 -8.01
N LEU A 137 7.54 4.18 -7.11
CA LEU A 137 6.74 2.97 -7.16
C LEU A 137 5.61 3.10 -6.16
N GLU A 138 4.39 3.03 -6.66
CA GLU A 138 3.18 2.94 -5.84
C GLU A 138 2.67 1.50 -5.85
N THR A 139 2.48 0.89 -4.67
CA THR A 139 1.71 -0.35 -4.61
C THR A 139 0.24 -0.07 -4.81
N LEU A 140 -0.42 -0.94 -5.55
CA LEU A 140 -1.84 -0.81 -5.87
C LEU A 140 -2.62 -1.98 -5.27
N TYR A 141 -3.81 -1.68 -4.77
CA TYR A 141 -4.78 -2.70 -4.44
C TYR A 141 -5.28 -3.41 -5.70
N PHE A 142 -5.53 -4.70 -5.62
CA PHE A 142 -6.30 -5.41 -6.64
C PHE A 142 -7.77 -4.98 -6.59
N ALA A 143 -8.48 -5.12 -7.71
CA ALA A 143 -9.89 -4.71 -7.80
C ALA A 143 -10.77 -5.37 -6.72
N GLU A 144 -10.46 -6.59 -6.34
CA GLU A 144 -11.16 -7.37 -5.31
C GLU A 144 -10.91 -6.86 -3.88
N GLU A 145 -9.80 -6.14 -3.67
CA GLU A 145 -9.43 -5.56 -2.36
C GLU A 145 -10.10 -4.20 -2.13
N VAL A 146 -10.55 -3.54 -3.19
CA VAL A 146 -11.21 -2.23 -3.12
C VAL A 146 -12.70 -2.43 -2.87
N LYS A 147 -13.18 -1.93 -1.74
CA LYS A 147 -14.62 -1.96 -1.44
C LYS A 147 -15.37 -1.03 -2.37
N GLU A 148 -16.46 -1.53 -2.94
CA GLU A 148 -17.38 -0.68 -3.70
C GLU A 148 -17.89 0.46 -2.81
N LEU A 149 -17.79 1.68 -3.34
CA LEU A 149 -18.42 2.81 -2.67
C LEU A 149 -19.94 2.60 -2.69
N PRO A 150 -20.61 2.73 -1.53
CA PRO A 150 -22.07 2.62 -1.51
C PRO A 150 -22.64 3.64 -2.49
N ALA A 151 -23.57 3.19 -3.33
CA ALA A 151 -24.27 4.07 -4.26
C ALA A 151 -24.91 5.23 -3.49
N GLN A 152 -24.36 6.41 -3.61
CA GLN A 152 -25.00 7.59 -3.07
C GLN A 152 -26.25 7.86 -3.90
N SER A 153 -27.41 7.98 -3.23
CA SER A 153 -28.60 8.50 -3.89
C SER A 153 -28.26 9.88 -4.46
N ALA A 154 -28.53 10.07 -5.73
CA ALA A 154 -28.33 11.37 -6.36
C ALA A 154 -29.09 12.44 -5.55
N GLY A 155 -28.35 13.36 -4.96
CA GLY A 155 -28.93 14.50 -4.26
C GLY A 155 -29.78 15.37 -5.23
N PRO A 156 -30.55 16.32 -4.70
CA PRO A 156 -31.29 17.25 -5.53
C PRO A 156 -30.29 17.96 -6.47
N LYS A 157 -30.73 18.21 -7.71
CA LYS A 157 -29.91 18.95 -8.68
C LYS A 157 -29.73 20.37 -8.17
N ALA A 158 -28.51 20.83 -8.05
CA ALA A 158 -28.17 22.19 -7.69
C ALA A 158 -28.75 23.17 -8.75
N GLU A 159 -29.26 24.31 -8.30
CA GLU A 159 -29.69 25.38 -9.20
C GLU A 159 -28.48 26.01 -9.90
N LYS A 160 -28.69 26.49 -11.14
CA LYS A 160 -27.61 27.09 -11.94
C LYS A 160 -26.97 28.30 -11.26
N ALA A 161 -27.74 29.09 -10.54
CA ALA A 161 -27.23 30.26 -9.81
C ALA A 161 -26.36 29.86 -8.64
N GLU A 162 -26.78 28.88 -7.86
CA GLU A 162 -25.98 28.32 -6.73
C GLU A 162 -24.68 27.71 -7.21
N LEU A 163 -24.71 26.95 -8.32
CA LEU A 163 -23.53 26.35 -8.91
C LEU A 163 -22.54 27.42 -9.41
N ALA A 164 -23.02 28.54 -9.95
CA ALA A 164 -22.17 29.64 -10.39
C ALA A 164 -21.42 30.29 -9.20
N VAL A 165 -22.12 30.53 -8.10
CA VAL A 165 -21.53 31.11 -6.88
C VAL A 165 -20.51 30.14 -6.29
N ALA A 166 -20.82 28.84 -6.24
CA ALA A 166 -19.90 27.82 -5.74
C ALA A 166 -18.59 27.74 -6.59
N LYS A 167 -18.71 27.84 -7.93
CA LYS A 167 -17.54 27.87 -8.82
C LYS A 167 -16.66 29.10 -8.57
N GLN A 168 -17.28 30.29 -8.44
CA GLN A 168 -16.51 31.51 -8.12
C GLN A 168 -15.76 31.41 -6.79
N LEU A 169 -16.40 30.81 -5.77
CA LEU A 169 -15.74 30.58 -4.50
C LEU A 169 -14.53 29.63 -4.64
N ILE A 170 -14.70 28.52 -5.36
CA ILE A 170 -13.60 27.57 -5.64
C ILE A 170 -12.46 28.28 -6.38
N GLU A 171 -12.76 29.04 -7.43
CA GLU A 171 -11.74 29.79 -8.19
C GLU A 171 -11.00 30.81 -7.32
N SER A 172 -11.70 31.52 -6.43
CA SER A 172 -11.10 32.49 -5.53
C SER A 172 -10.16 31.89 -4.49
N MET A 173 -10.36 30.59 -4.17
CA MET A 173 -9.54 29.86 -3.19
C MET A 173 -8.53 28.93 -3.85
N ALA A 174 -8.58 28.74 -5.17
CA ALA A 174 -7.67 27.86 -5.89
C ALA A 174 -6.25 28.39 -5.85
N LYS A 175 -5.32 27.57 -5.40
CA LYS A 175 -3.87 27.81 -5.38
C LYS A 175 -3.13 26.52 -5.59
N SER A 176 -1.86 26.61 -6.00
CA SER A 176 -0.98 25.43 -6.09
C SER A 176 -0.84 24.78 -4.72
N PHE A 177 -0.88 23.46 -4.71
CA PHE A 177 -0.63 22.70 -3.49
C PHE A 177 0.84 22.81 -3.09
N ASP A 178 1.10 23.28 -1.88
CA ASP A 178 2.42 23.37 -1.29
C ASP A 178 2.38 22.66 0.07
N PRO A 179 3.01 21.48 0.19
CA PRO A 179 2.95 20.69 1.42
C PRO A 179 3.65 21.37 2.62
N THR A 180 4.50 22.38 2.36
CA THR A 180 5.21 23.08 3.45
C THR A 180 4.33 24.08 4.21
N GLN A 181 3.12 24.31 3.73
CA GLN A 181 2.15 25.23 4.35
C GLN A 181 1.24 24.55 5.40
N TYR A 182 1.42 23.24 5.65
CA TYR A 182 0.56 22.46 6.54
C TYR A 182 1.35 21.72 7.62
#